data_1f352a583a6ed7ad5e3b49591e85163b
#
_entry.id   1f352a583a6ed7ad5e3b49591e85163b
#
_cell.length_a   1.000
_cell.length_b   1.000
_cell.length_c   1.000
_cell.angle_alpha   90.00
_cell.angle_beta   90.00
_cell.angle_gamma   90.00
#
_symmetry.space_group_name_H-M   'P 1'
#
loop_
_entity.id
_entity.type
_entity.pdbx_description
1 polymer ?
#
loop_
_entity_poly.entity_id
_entity_poly.type
_entity_poly.pdbx_seq_one_letter_code
_entity_poly.pdbx_strand_id
1 'polypeptide(L)'
;IAERRVPQDGASTFKSDTKEIDLRVSILPTKNKERVVMRILNKDAGDKALSDLGFEEKDLKKLIKAVSSPQGMVLVTGPTGSGKTTTLYSVLKHINKPGMNILTAEDPVEYEMEGIGQVQIKETIGYTFEEALRSFLRQDPEVILVGEIRDKATVDIALKAALTGHLVFSTLHTNDASSSITRLQNMGTPNYLISAALTLIMAQRLARKTCLECRIIDENITPKLLNSIGFLPEQSARAK
;
A
#
# COMPACT_ATOMS: atom_id res chain seq x y z
N ILE A 1 29.64 15.45 0.67
CA ILE A 1 28.78 15.96 1.74
C ILE A 1 29.71 16.59 2.78
N ALA A 2 29.48 17.86 3.12
CA ALA A 2 30.37 18.60 4.02
C ALA A 2 30.09 18.28 5.51
N GLU A 3 28.84 17.98 5.87
CA GLU A 3 28.46 17.63 7.24
C GLU A 3 28.60 16.12 7.50
N ARG A 4 29.29 15.75 8.57
CA ARG A 4 29.58 14.35 8.95
C ARG A 4 29.26 14.03 10.41
N ARG A 5 28.69 14.96 11.15
CA ARG A 5 28.46 14.84 12.61
C ARG A 5 27.04 14.39 12.95
N VAL A 6 26.13 14.51 12.00
CA VAL A 6 24.71 14.19 12.18
C VAL A 6 24.24 13.21 11.11
N PRO A 7 23.21 12.38 11.41
CA PRO A 7 22.57 11.55 10.39
C PRO A 7 22.04 12.38 9.23
N GLN A 8 22.13 11.85 8.03
CA GLN A 8 21.67 12.50 6.81
C GLN A 8 20.90 11.52 5.94
N ASP A 9 19.75 11.97 5.45
CA ASP A 9 18.94 11.24 4.49
C ASP A 9 18.83 12.05 3.21
N GLY A 10 18.80 11.36 2.08
CA GLY A 10 18.69 11.99 0.77
C GLY A 10 18.29 11.02 -0.31
N ALA A 11 18.04 11.56 -1.49
CA ALA A 11 17.78 10.79 -2.69
C ALA A 11 18.80 11.14 -3.77
N SER A 12 19.11 10.18 -4.63
CA SER A 12 19.97 10.35 -5.79
C SER A 12 19.46 9.47 -6.92
N THR A 13 19.61 9.94 -8.15
CA THR A 13 19.26 9.15 -9.33
C THR A 13 20.54 8.71 -10.00
N PHE A 14 20.70 7.41 -10.18
CA PHE A 14 21.80 6.84 -10.96
C PHE A 14 21.31 6.58 -12.39
N LYS A 15 22.01 7.17 -13.36
CA LYS A 15 21.73 6.97 -14.79
C LYS A 15 22.83 6.13 -15.42
N SER A 16 22.46 5.04 -16.06
CA SER A 16 23.30 4.27 -16.95
C SER A 16 22.76 4.39 -18.38
N ASP A 17 23.52 3.92 -19.36
CA ASP A 17 23.12 3.98 -20.77
C ASP A 17 21.79 3.26 -21.07
N THR A 18 21.38 2.34 -20.19
CA THR A 18 20.19 1.49 -20.39
C THR A 18 19.12 1.66 -19.32
N LYS A 19 19.45 2.25 -18.16
CA LYS A 19 18.52 2.34 -17.02
C LYS A 19 18.75 3.59 -16.17
N GLU A 20 17.65 4.12 -15.68
CA GLU A 20 17.62 5.14 -14.62
C GLU A 20 17.09 4.50 -13.34
N ILE A 21 17.85 4.61 -12.25
CA ILE A 21 17.57 3.97 -10.97
C ILE A 21 17.57 5.05 -9.89
N ASP A 22 16.46 5.20 -9.18
CA ASP A 22 16.41 6.07 -8.02
C ASP A 22 16.91 5.35 -6.78
N LEU A 23 17.73 6.07 -6.02
CA LEU A 23 18.34 5.59 -4.79
C LEU A 23 17.89 6.46 -3.63
N ARG A 24 17.45 5.83 -2.56
CA ARG A 24 17.30 6.49 -1.26
C ARG A 24 18.55 6.19 -0.44
N VAL A 25 19.21 7.22 0.06
CA VAL A 25 20.51 7.13 0.74
C VAL A 25 20.34 7.61 2.17
N SER A 26 20.74 6.78 3.13
CA SER A 26 20.82 7.16 4.54
C SER A 26 22.25 7.01 5.02
N ILE A 27 22.77 8.06 5.67
CA ILE A 27 24.14 8.11 6.19
C ILE A 27 24.06 8.29 7.70
N LEU A 28 24.65 7.36 8.44
CA LEU A 28 24.71 7.38 9.88
C LEU A 28 26.17 7.51 10.32
N PRO A 29 26.57 8.62 10.98
CA PRO A 29 27.88 8.75 11.62
C PRO A 29 28.01 7.71 12.74
N THR A 30 29.13 7.00 12.76
CA THR A 30 29.55 6.11 13.83
C THR A 30 30.86 6.62 14.44
N LYS A 31 31.29 6.05 15.57
CA LYS A 31 32.49 6.52 16.28
C LYS A 31 33.73 6.74 15.37
N ASN A 32 33.94 5.86 14.39
CA ASN A 32 35.14 5.89 13.55
C ASN A 32 34.87 5.93 12.05
N LYS A 33 33.62 5.82 11.62
CA LYS A 33 33.21 5.62 10.21
C LYS A 33 31.84 6.22 9.97
N GLU A 34 31.46 6.32 8.70
CA GLU A 34 30.09 6.55 8.28
C GLU A 34 29.50 5.22 7.78
N ARG A 35 28.29 4.89 8.24
CA ARG A 35 27.52 3.79 7.70
C ARG A 35 26.57 4.35 6.64
N VAL A 36 26.69 3.84 5.43
CA VAL A 36 25.83 4.24 4.31
C VAL A 36 24.92 3.08 3.97
N VAL A 37 23.63 3.36 3.91
CA VAL A 37 22.60 2.43 3.43
C VAL A 37 21.96 3.05 2.20
N MET A 38 21.99 2.32 1.09
CA MET A 38 21.34 2.71 -0.15
C MET A 38 20.21 1.73 -0.48
N ARG A 39 19.00 2.25 -0.63
CA ARG A 39 17.84 1.49 -1.08
C ARG A 39 17.59 1.79 -2.55
N ILE A 40 17.62 0.75 -3.36
CA ILE A 40 17.27 0.83 -4.78
C ILE A 40 15.76 0.91 -4.90
N LEU A 41 15.26 1.96 -5.53
CA LEU A 41 13.85 2.14 -5.85
C LEU A 41 13.62 1.66 -7.28
N ASN A 42 12.96 0.51 -7.42
CA ASN A 42 12.68 -0.05 -8.74
C ASN A 42 11.36 0.51 -9.27
N LYS A 43 11.41 1.43 -10.21
CA LYS A 43 10.24 2.02 -10.88
C LYS A 43 9.39 0.95 -11.57
N ASP A 44 10.01 -0.09 -12.12
CA ASP A 44 9.30 -1.18 -12.81
C ASP A 44 8.45 -2.04 -11.86
N ALA A 45 8.82 -2.10 -10.57
CA ALA A 45 8.06 -2.87 -9.57
C ALA A 45 6.66 -2.29 -9.29
N GLY A 46 6.46 -1.01 -9.59
CA GLY A 46 5.20 -0.30 -9.39
C GLY A 46 4.28 -0.29 -10.60
N ASP A 47 4.76 -0.71 -11.75
CA ASP A 47 3.99 -0.65 -13.01
C ASP A 47 3.12 -1.90 -13.25
N LYS A 48 2.77 -2.62 -12.19
CA LYS A 48 1.95 -3.82 -12.28
C LYS A 48 0.48 -3.49 -12.48
N ALA A 49 -0.15 -4.16 -13.45
CA ALA A 49 -1.60 -4.14 -13.56
C ALA A 49 -2.24 -4.91 -12.39
N LEU A 50 -3.48 -4.59 -12.03
CA LEU A 50 -4.20 -5.31 -10.97
C LEU A 50 -4.30 -6.81 -11.23
N SER A 51 -4.42 -7.23 -12.50
CA SER A 51 -4.41 -8.63 -12.95
C SER A 51 -3.13 -9.38 -12.57
N ASP A 52 -2.00 -8.67 -12.49
CA ASP A 52 -0.67 -9.27 -12.31
C ASP A 52 -0.28 -9.45 -10.85
N LEU A 53 -1.09 -8.91 -9.93
CA LEU A 53 -0.87 -9.00 -8.49
C LEU A 53 -1.16 -10.38 -7.90
N GLY A 54 -1.77 -11.29 -8.69
CA GLY A 54 -2.01 -12.68 -8.30
C GLY A 54 -3.25 -12.87 -7.42
N PHE A 55 -4.21 -11.97 -7.48
CA PHE A 55 -5.51 -12.16 -6.84
C PHE A 55 -6.27 -13.33 -7.46
N GLU A 56 -7.04 -14.05 -6.66
CA GLU A 56 -8.08 -14.93 -7.19
C GLU A 56 -9.16 -14.09 -7.90
N GLU A 57 -9.74 -14.62 -8.96
CA GLU A 57 -10.73 -13.91 -9.79
C GLU A 57 -11.90 -13.33 -8.97
N LYS A 58 -12.39 -14.10 -7.97
CA LYS A 58 -13.47 -13.68 -7.08
C LYS A 58 -13.09 -12.47 -6.22
N ASP A 59 -11.84 -12.40 -5.76
CA ASP A 59 -11.38 -11.33 -4.90
C ASP A 59 -10.97 -10.09 -5.71
N LEU A 60 -10.42 -10.29 -6.91
CA LEU A 60 -10.21 -9.21 -7.87
C LEU A 60 -11.53 -8.52 -8.24
N LYS A 61 -12.60 -9.29 -8.48
CA LYS A 61 -13.95 -8.73 -8.77
C LYS A 61 -14.47 -7.89 -7.60
N LYS A 62 -14.26 -8.33 -6.34
CA LYS A 62 -14.65 -7.55 -5.15
C LYS A 62 -13.85 -6.25 -5.06
N LEU A 63 -12.54 -6.33 -5.29
CA LEU A 63 -11.66 -5.15 -5.29
C LEU A 63 -12.11 -4.16 -6.38
N ILE A 64 -12.28 -4.60 -7.62
CA ILE A 64 -12.73 -3.74 -8.72
C ILE A 64 -14.08 -3.09 -8.40
N LYS A 65 -15.03 -3.84 -7.83
CA LYS A 65 -16.31 -3.29 -7.41
C LYS A 65 -16.14 -2.19 -6.35
N ALA A 66 -15.29 -2.40 -5.35
CA ALA A 66 -15.05 -1.44 -4.28
C ALA A 66 -14.38 -0.16 -4.80
N VAL A 67 -13.38 -0.30 -5.68
CA VAL A 67 -12.62 0.86 -6.22
C VAL A 67 -13.38 1.61 -7.33
N SER A 68 -14.47 1.04 -7.84
CA SER A 68 -15.39 1.70 -8.77
C SER A 68 -16.55 2.41 -8.08
N SER A 69 -16.59 2.38 -6.74
CA SER A 69 -17.61 3.11 -5.97
C SER A 69 -17.32 4.61 -6.02
N PRO A 70 -18.34 5.47 -6.08
CA PRO A 70 -18.14 6.93 -6.12
C PRO A 70 -17.61 7.47 -4.80
N GLN A 71 -17.81 6.76 -3.70
CA GLN A 71 -17.38 7.13 -2.36
C GLN A 71 -17.22 5.90 -1.47
N GLY A 72 -16.54 6.06 -0.36
CA GLY A 72 -16.31 5.02 0.63
C GLY A 72 -14.85 4.87 0.96
N MET A 73 -14.53 3.97 1.88
CA MET A 73 -13.16 3.73 2.31
C MET A 73 -12.73 2.29 2.03
N VAL A 74 -11.58 2.16 1.39
CA VAL A 74 -10.90 0.88 1.13
C VAL A 74 -9.62 0.83 1.95
N LEU A 75 -9.48 -0.17 2.80
CA LEU A 75 -8.30 -0.40 3.62
C LEU A 75 -7.51 -1.60 3.13
N VAL A 76 -6.20 -1.41 2.96
CA VAL A 76 -5.25 -2.48 2.69
C VAL A 76 -4.38 -2.68 3.92
N THR A 77 -4.37 -3.88 4.47
CA THR A 77 -3.66 -4.18 5.71
C THR A 77 -2.67 -5.34 5.53
N GLY A 78 -1.71 -5.41 6.42
CA GLY A 78 -0.65 -6.41 6.43
C GLY A 78 0.65 -5.87 7.01
N PRO A 79 1.64 -6.73 7.29
CA PRO A 79 2.95 -6.32 7.78
C PRO A 79 3.72 -5.49 6.76
N THR A 80 4.81 -4.91 7.19
CA THR A 80 5.79 -4.27 6.30
C THR A 80 6.28 -5.29 5.25
N GLY A 81 6.36 -4.85 3.99
CA GLY A 81 6.78 -5.72 2.88
C GLY A 81 5.69 -6.66 2.35
N SER A 82 4.44 -6.56 2.79
CA SER A 82 3.34 -7.37 2.25
C SER A 82 2.80 -6.91 0.90
N GLY A 83 3.34 -5.82 0.34
CA GLY A 83 2.96 -5.30 -0.97
C GLY A 83 1.78 -4.32 -0.96
N LYS A 84 1.41 -3.74 0.20
CA LYS A 84 0.31 -2.78 0.32
C LYS A 84 0.42 -1.60 -0.66
N THR A 85 1.58 -0.94 -0.67
CA THR A 85 1.85 0.20 -1.56
C THR A 85 1.73 -0.21 -3.03
N THR A 86 2.32 -1.34 -3.41
CA THR A 86 2.21 -1.87 -4.79
C THR A 86 0.76 -2.08 -5.20
N THR A 87 -0.05 -2.66 -4.32
CA THR A 87 -1.48 -2.87 -4.58
C THR A 87 -2.23 -1.55 -4.71
N LEU A 88 -2.01 -0.61 -3.78
CA LEU A 88 -2.67 0.71 -3.83
C LEU A 88 -2.27 1.50 -5.07
N TYR A 89 -1.01 1.49 -5.45
CA TYR A 89 -0.55 2.16 -6.67
C TYR A 89 -1.13 1.52 -7.93
N SER A 90 -1.22 0.18 -7.98
CA SER A 90 -1.92 -0.52 -9.08
C SER A 90 -3.41 -0.17 -9.14
N VAL A 91 -4.06 0.02 -7.98
CA VAL A 91 -5.45 0.52 -7.91
C VAL A 91 -5.53 1.95 -8.43
N LEU A 92 -4.68 2.85 -7.95
CA LEU A 92 -4.67 4.24 -8.42
C LEU A 92 -4.45 4.31 -9.92
N LYS A 93 -3.50 3.54 -10.46
CA LYS A 93 -3.27 3.45 -11.90
C LYS A 93 -4.50 2.96 -12.66
N HIS A 94 -5.23 1.99 -12.12
CA HIS A 94 -6.44 1.44 -12.73
C HIS A 94 -7.59 2.46 -12.83
N ILE A 95 -7.72 3.32 -11.82
CA ILE A 95 -8.80 4.33 -11.74
C ILE A 95 -8.38 5.69 -12.28
N ASN A 96 -7.09 5.95 -12.47
CA ASN A 96 -6.56 7.20 -13.00
C ASN A 96 -6.98 7.38 -14.47
N LYS A 97 -7.96 8.27 -14.67
CA LYS A 97 -8.51 8.61 -15.99
C LYS A 97 -8.46 10.11 -16.19
N PRO A 98 -8.42 10.60 -17.44
CA PRO A 98 -8.54 12.04 -17.69
C PRO A 98 -9.76 12.64 -17.01
N GLY A 99 -9.56 13.71 -16.26
CA GLY A 99 -10.62 14.40 -15.51
C GLY A 99 -10.82 13.91 -14.06
N MET A 100 -10.09 12.86 -13.61
CA MET A 100 -10.08 12.45 -12.21
C MET A 100 -9.03 13.22 -11.42
N ASN A 101 -9.44 13.88 -10.34
CA ASN A 101 -8.51 14.52 -9.40
C ASN A 101 -8.15 13.54 -8.27
N ILE A 102 -6.96 12.99 -8.34
CA ILE A 102 -6.43 12.00 -7.38
C ILE A 102 -5.32 12.66 -6.57
N LEU A 103 -5.46 12.67 -5.25
CA LEU A 103 -4.45 13.22 -4.33
C LEU A 103 -3.96 12.13 -3.37
N THR A 104 -2.65 12.11 -3.12
CA THR A 104 -2.04 11.19 -2.17
C THR A 104 -1.22 11.91 -1.12
N ALA A 105 -1.28 11.45 0.12
CA ALA A 105 -0.40 11.86 1.21
C ALA A 105 0.41 10.64 1.66
N GLU A 106 1.74 10.71 1.56
CA GLU A 106 2.63 9.56 1.72
C GLU A 106 3.88 9.88 2.55
N ASP A 107 4.40 8.87 3.24
CA ASP A 107 5.61 8.98 4.05
C ASP A 107 6.54 7.75 3.84
N PRO A 108 7.37 7.84 2.80
CA PRO A 108 7.44 8.83 1.73
C PRO A 108 6.73 8.37 0.43
N VAL A 109 6.67 9.25 -0.56
CA VAL A 109 6.32 8.86 -1.95
C VAL A 109 7.36 7.87 -2.45
N GLU A 110 6.92 6.71 -2.94
CA GLU A 110 7.84 5.66 -3.41
C GLU A 110 8.33 5.92 -4.83
N TYR A 111 7.45 6.34 -5.73
CA TYR A 111 7.77 6.81 -7.08
C TYR A 111 6.65 7.71 -7.61
N GLU A 112 6.97 8.57 -8.55
CA GLU A 112 6.03 9.49 -9.14
C GLU A 112 5.06 8.77 -10.10
N MET A 113 3.79 9.15 -10.02
CA MET A 113 2.73 8.67 -10.89
C MET A 113 2.15 9.84 -11.70
N GLU A 114 2.18 9.73 -13.03
CA GLU A 114 1.64 10.74 -13.91
C GLU A 114 0.13 10.94 -13.67
N GLY A 115 -0.31 12.20 -13.63
CA GLY A 115 -1.72 12.56 -13.43
C GLY A 115 -2.22 12.45 -11.98
N ILE A 116 -1.35 12.19 -11.01
CA ILE A 116 -1.68 12.09 -9.58
C ILE A 116 -0.93 13.16 -8.79
N GLY A 117 -1.64 13.91 -7.98
CA GLY A 117 -1.05 14.88 -7.05
C GLY A 117 -0.50 14.18 -5.79
N GLN A 118 0.78 13.84 -5.79
CA GLN A 118 1.41 13.13 -4.68
C GLN A 118 2.11 14.10 -3.72
N VAL A 119 1.72 14.06 -2.47
CA VAL A 119 2.27 14.89 -1.41
C VAL A 119 3.09 14.05 -0.44
N GLN A 120 4.34 14.44 -0.25
CA GLN A 120 5.19 13.83 0.77
C GLN A 120 5.04 14.52 2.11
N ILE A 121 4.72 13.74 3.14
CA ILE A 121 4.63 14.20 4.53
C ILE A 121 6.02 14.65 5.02
N LYS A 122 6.03 15.73 5.81
CA LYS A 122 7.23 16.30 6.43
C LYS A 122 6.89 16.76 7.85
N GLU A 123 6.85 15.82 8.78
CA GLU A 123 6.48 16.11 10.19
C GLU A 123 7.40 17.15 10.85
N THR A 124 8.66 17.24 10.39
CA THR A 124 9.64 18.22 10.92
C THR A 124 9.24 19.69 10.71
N ILE A 125 8.38 19.95 9.75
CA ILE A 125 7.84 21.30 9.47
C ILE A 125 6.33 21.39 9.77
N GLY A 126 5.76 20.39 10.49
CA GLY A 126 4.34 20.35 10.81
C GLY A 126 3.41 19.87 9.70
N TYR A 127 3.96 19.43 8.56
CA TYR A 127 3.14 18.90 7.46
C TYR A 127 2.85 17.42 7.70
N THR A 128 1.77 17.16 8.42
CA THR A 128 1.30 15.82 8.84
C THR A 128 0.23 15.26 7.89
N PHE A 129 -0.13 13.99 8.07
CA PHE A 129 -1.26 13.38 7.34
C PHE A 129 -2.56 14.13 7.59
N GLU A 130 -2.80 14.59 8.82
CA GLU A 130 -3.97 15.38 9.18
C GLU A 130 -4.04 16.69 8.37
N GLU A 131 -2.95 17.46 8.34
CA GLU A 131 -2.88 18.73 7.62
C GLU A 131 -3.00 18.54 6.10
N ALA A 132 -2.38 17.50 5.55
CA ALA A 132 -2.53 17.15 4.15
C ALA A 132 -3.99 16.85 3.79
N LEU A 133 -4.67 15.99 4.57
CA LEU A 133 -6.08 15.65 4.35
C LEU A 133 -7.00 16.87 4.45
N ARG A 134 -6.79 17.74 5.46
CA ARG A 134 -7.56 19.01 5.56
C ARG A 134 -7.39 19.89 4.33
N SER A 135 -6.21 19.90 3.75
CA SER A 135 -5.92 20.65 2.53
C SER A 135 -6.57 20.01 1.31
N PHE A 136 -6.53 18.69 1.20
CA PHE A 136 -7.14 17.94 0.08
C PHE A 136 -8.63 18.22 -0.04
N LEU A 137 -9.37 18.27 1.06
CA LEU A 137 -10.81 18.55 1.05
C LEU A 137 -11.19 19.95 0.50
N ARG A 138 -10.20 20.81 0.21
CA ARG A 138 -10.40 22.11 -0.46
C ARG A 138 -9.91 22.12 -1.91
N GLN A 139 -9.51 20.95 -2.43
CA GLN A 139 -8.98 20.77 -3.78
C GLN A 139 -9.90 19.94 -4.68
N ASP A 140 -11.13 19.69 -4.24
CA ASP A 140 -12.16 18.90 -4.94
C ASP A 140 -11.63 17.56 -5.50
N PRO A 141 -10.99 16.69 -4.67
CA PRO A 141 -10.52 15.39 -5.12
C PRO A 141 -11.68 14.40 -5.23
N GLU A 142 -11.71 13.58 -6.27
CA GLU A 142 -12.57 12.40 -6.33
C GLU A 142 -11.98 11.25 -5.54
N VAL A 143 -10.63 11.15 -5.52
CA VAL A 143 -9.91 10.06 -4.89
C VAL A 143 -8.81 10.59 -3.98
N ILE A 144 -8.74 10.04 -2.77
CA ILE A 144 -7.72 10.36 -1.78
C ILE A 144 -7.00 9.09 -1.35
N LEU A 145 -5.66 9.07 -1.40
CA LEU A 145 -4.86 8.06 -0.74
C LEU A 145 -4.18 8.65 0.50
N VAL A 146 -4.41 8.04 1.64
CA VAL A 146 -3.64 8.28 2.87
C VAL A 146 -2.71 7.10 3.07
N GLY A 147 -1.42 7.30 2.94
CA GLY A 147 -0.42 6.23 2.98
C GLY A 147 -0.59 5.28 4.14
N GLU A 148 -0.83 5.83 5.34
CA GLU A 148 -1.22 5.05 6.52
C GLU A 148 -2.00 5.89 7.53
N ILE A 149 -2.84 5.21 8.34
CA ILE A 149 -3.54 5.80 9.48
C ILE A 149 -2.84 5.38 10.76
N ARG A 150 -2.28 6.37 11.48
CA ARG A 150 -1.57 6.15 12.74
C ARG A 150 -2.37 6.62 13.95
N ASP A 151 -3.22 7.62 13.79
CA ASP A 151 -3.88 8.35 14.87
C ASP A 151 -5.36 8.63 14.60
N LYS A 152 -6.06 9.07 15.66
CA LYS A 152 -7.48 9.38 15.64
C LYS A 152 -7.82 10.55 14.71
N ALA A 153 -7.00 11.60 14.69
CA ALA A 153 -7.31 12.79 13.90
C ALA A 153 -7.33 12.48 12.41
N THR A 154 -6.35 11.70 11.95
CA THR A 154 -6.27 11.23 10.56
C THR A 154 -7.44 10.34 10.19
N VAL A 155 -7.83 9.36 11.05
CA VAL A 155 -8.95 8.47 10.74
C VAL A 155 -10.28 9.20 10.71
N ASP A 156 -10.51 10.15 11.63
CA ASP A 156 -11.76 10.92 11.68
C ASP A 156 -11.97 11.74 10.39
N ILE A 157 -10.91 12.35 9.86
CA ILE A 157 -10.99 13.11 8.60
C ILE A 157 -11.18 12.17 7.41
N ALA A 158 -10.43 11.08 7.34
CA ALA A 158 -10.52 10.10 6.26
C ALA A 158 -11.91 9.47 6.16
N LEU A 159 -12.53 9.09 7.30
CA LEU A 159 -13.89 8.54 7.32
C LEU A 159 -14.93 9.60 6.94
N LYS A 160 -14.78 10.85 7.40
CA LYS A 160 -15.67 11.94 6.98
C LYS A 160 -15.59 12.16 5.48
N ALA A 161 -14.39 12.20 4.91
CA ALA A 161 -14.20 12.31 3.46
C ALA A 161 -14.91 11.16 2.73
N ALA A 162 -14.74 9.91 3.19
CA ALA A 162 -15.38 8.74 2.62
C ALA A 162 -16.92 8.77 2.69
N LEU A 163 -17.49 9.50 3.64
CA LEU A 163 -18.95 9.68 3.77
C LEU A 163 -19.50 10.88 3.01
N THR A 164 -18.62 11.78 2.54
CA THR A 164 -19.01 13.05 1.89
C THR A 164 -18.64 13.12 0.41
N GLY A 165 -18.60 11.97 -0.27
CA GLY A 165 -18.46 11.93 -1.73
C GLY A 165 -17.08 11.58 -2.25
N HIS A 166 -16.12 11.19 -1.38
CA HIS A 166 -14.77 10.86 -1.81
C HIS A 166 -14.50 9.35 -1.69
N LEU A 167 -13.75 8.80 -2.63
CA LEU A 167 -13.21 7.45 -2.51
C LEU A 167 -11.85 7.52 -1.81
N VAL A 168 -11.76 6.96 -0.60
CA VAL A 168 -10.57 7.05 0.25
C VAL A 168 -9.86 5.70 0.34
N PHE A 169 -8.57 5.69 0.06
CA PHE A 169 -7.70 4.55 0.25
C PHE A 169 -6.75 4.79 1.42
N SER A 170 -6.49 3.75 2.21
CA SER A 170 -5.44 3.83 3.23
C SER A 170 -4.90 2.47 3.63
N THR A 171 -3.86 2.49 4.48
CA THR A 171 -3.31 1.27 5.07
C THR A 171 -3.39 1.28 6.59
N LEU A 172 -3.45 0.06 7.13
CA LEU A 172 -3.26 -0.21 8.55
C LEU A 172 -2.23 -1.32 8.74
N HIS A 173 -1.52 -1.29 9.86
CA HIS A 173 -0.59 -2.35 10.26
C HIS A 173 -1.30 -3.36 11.16
N THR A 174 -2.25 -4.10 10.60
CA THR A 174 -2.93 -5.21 11.29
C THR A 174 -2.69 -6.52 10.56
N ASN A 175 -2.83 -7.64 11.27
CA ASN A 175 -2.50 -8.95 10.73
C ASN A 175 -3.57 -9.54 9.82
N ASP A 176 -4.81 -9.13 10.00
CA ASP A 176 -5.98 -9.60 9.26
C ASP A 176 -7.01 -8.47 9.11
N ALA A 177 -8.04 -8.72 8.30
CA ALA A 177 -9.08 -7.74 8.02
C ALA A 177 -9.95 -7.43 9.26
N SER A 178 -10.25 -8.43 10.07
CA SER A 178 -11.08 -8.29 11.27
C SER A 178 -10.40 -7.41 12.32
N SER A 179 -9.10 -7.62 12.56
CA SER A 179 -8.29 -6.81 13.47
C SER A 179 -8.24 -5.34 13.08
N SER A 180 -8.45 -5.01 11.80
CA SER A 180 -8.49 -3.63 11.34
C SER A 180 -9.69 -2.87 11.92
N ILE A 181 -10.85 -3.52 12.07
CA ILE A 181 -12.03 -2.92 12.70
C ILE A 181 -11.73 -2.64 14.17
N THR A 182 -11.20 -3.62 14.89
CA THR A 182 -10.79 -3.45 16.29
C THR A 182 -9.75 -2.34 16.46
N ARG A 183 -8.82 -2.22 15.52
CA ARG A 183 -7.81 -1.15 15.53
C ARG A 183 -8.44 0.23 15.40
N LEU A 184 -9.41 0.41 14.48
CA LEU A 184 -10.15 1.67 14.34
C LEU A 184 -10.98 1.99 15.60
N GLN A 185 -11.61 0.99 16.20
CA GLN A 185 -12.33 1.15 17.48
C GLN A 185 -11.38 1.61 18.60
N ASN A 186 -10.20 0.99 18.72
CA ASN A 186 -9.19 1.35 19.71
C ASN A 186 -8.61 2.77 19.49
N MET A 187 -8.66 3.29 18.26
CA MET A 187 -8.37 4.69 17.97
C MET A 187 -9.50 5.63 18.40
N GLY A 188 -10.61 5.11 18.92
CA GLY A 188 -11.76 5.89 19.37
C GLY A 188 -12.77 6.23 18.27
N THR A 189 -12.76 5.47 17.16
CA THR A 189 -13.72 5.66 16.07
C THR A 189 -15.04 4.96 16.41
N PRO A 190 -16.19 5.66 16.35
CA PRO A 190 -17.49 5.05 16.58
C PRO A 190 -17.87 4.00 15.55
N ASN A 191 -18.48 2.89 15.99
CA ASN A 191 -18.82 1.76 15.12
C ASN A 191 -19.74 2.14 13.95
N TYR A 192 -20.66 3.06 14.15
CA TYR A 192 -21.57 3.52 13.09
C TYR A 192 -20.84 4.23 11.96
N LEU A 193 -19.76 4.98 12.27
CA LEU A 193 -18.93 5.61 11.24
C LEU A 193 -18.11 4.57 10.48
N ILE A 194 -17.54 3.59 11.20
CA ILE A 194 -16.79 2.49 10.59
C ILE A 194 -17.68 1.74 9.59
N SER A 195 -18.86 1.32 10.03
CA SER A 195 -19.78 0.53 9.20
C SER A 195 -20.35 1.31 8.01
N ALA A 196 -20.54 2.62 8.16
CA ALA A 196 -21.08 3.46 7.09
C ALA A 196 -20.02 3.81 6.02
N ALA A 197 -18.77 4.00 6.41
CA ALA A 197 -17.70 4.46 5.51
C ALA A 197 -16.92 3.32 4.86
N LEU A 198 -16.70 2.18 5.57
CA LEU A 198 -15.88 1.09 5.06
C LEU A 198 -16.60 0.30 3.96
N THR A 199 -15.99 0.30 2.78
CA THR A 199 -16.46 -0.47 1.62
C THR A 199 -15.74 -1.81 1.52
N LEU A 200 -14.43 -1.82 1.80
CA LEU A 200 -13.59 -3.03 1.72
C LEU A 200 -12.43 -2.95 2.71
N ILE A 201 -12.14 -4.09 3.34
CA ILE A 201 -10.87 -4.32 4.05
C ILE A 201 -10.20 -5.53 3.42
N MET A 202 -8.95 -5.36 3.00
CA MET A 202 -8.15 -6.41 2.37
C MET A 202 -6.87 -6.63 3.17
N ALA A 203 -6.71 -7.84 3.71
CA ALA A 203 -5.46 -8.26 4.35
C ALA A 203 -4.57 -8.98 3.35
N GLN A 204 -3.28 -8.62 3.33
CA GLN A 204 -2.35 -9.07 2.31
C GLN A 204 -1.06 -9.64 2.90
N ARG A 205 -0.58 -10.71 2.29
CA ARG A 205 0.72 -11.33 2.52
C ARG A 205 1.36 -11.70 1.19
N LEU A 206 2.67 -11.58 1.10
CA LEU A 206 3.41 -12.11 -0.04
C LEU A 206 3.81 -13.55 0.22
N ALA A 207 3.56 -14.41 -0.75
CA ALA A 207 4.06 -15.76 -0.82
C ALA A 207 5.02 -15.91 -2.00
N ARG A 208 6.00 -16.80 -1.88
CA ARG A 208 6.89 -17.10 -3.01
C ARG A 208 6.12 -17.89 -4.06
N LYS A 209 6.21 -17.44 -5.30
CA LYS A 209 5.72 -18.23 -6.44
C LYS A 209 6.75 -19.27 -6.84
N THR A 210 6.28 -20.45 -7.22
CA THR A 210 7.14 -21.48 -7.84
C THR A 210 7.67 -20.95 -9.18
N CYS A 211 8.97 -21.11 -9.41
CA CYS A 211 9.60 -20.71 -10.66
C CYS A 211 9.04 -21.54 -11.83
N LEU A 212 8.63 -20.88 -12.89
CA LEU A 212 8.06 -21.56 -14.06
C LEU A 212 9.10 -22.36 -14.86
N GLU A 213 10.38 -21.93 -14.79
CA GLU A 213 11.46 -22.55 -15.58
C GLU A 213 12.09 -23.75 -14.87
N CYS A 214 12.25 -23.70 -13.52
CA CYS A 214 12.95 -24.75 -12.77
C CYS A 214 12.08 -25.52 -11.78
N ARG A 215 10.75 -25.34 -11.81
CA ARG A 215 9.84 -26.10 -10.96
C ARG A 215 9.86 -27.58 -11.33
N ILE A 216 9.87 -28.41 -10.30
CA ILE A 216 9.72 -29.85 -10.40
C ILE A 216 8.51 -30.30 -9.58
N ILE A 217 7.91 -31.42 -9.93
CA ILE A 217 6.85 -32.04 -9.14
C ILE A 217 7.49 -32.63 -7.88
N ASP A 218 6.91 -32.32 -6.71
CA ASP A 218 7.30 -32.95 -5.46
C ASP A 218 6.46 -34.22 -5.24
N GLU A 219 7.06 -35.37 -5.49
CA GLU A 219 6.41 -36.69 -5.38
C GLU A 219 6.02 -37.05 -3.93
N ASN A 220 6.54 -36.35 -2.93
CA ASN A 220 6.21 -36.58 -1.52
C ASN A 220 4.87 -35.90 -1.13
N ILE A 221 4.37 -34.99 -1.93
CA ILE A 221 3.08 -34.33 -1.69
C ILE A 221 1.95 -35.22 -2.16
N THR A 222 1.29 -35.86 -1.20
CA THR A 222 0.13 -36.70 -1.46
C THR A 222 -1.19 -35.97 -1.20
N PRO A 223 -2.31 -36.33 -1.85
CA PRO A 223 -3.62 -35.77 -1.54
C PRO A 223 -4.00 -35.89 -0.04
N LYS A 224 -3.56 -36.99 0.62
CA LYS A 224 -3.78 -37.19 2.05
C LYS A 224 -3.04 -36.14 2.90
N LEU A 225 -1.81 -35.81 2.54
CA LEU A 225 -1.04 -34.76 3.21
C LEU A 225 -1.70 -33.40 3.00
N LEU A 226 -2.09 -33.07 1.78
CA LEU A 226 -2.77 -31.81 1.47
C LEU A 226 -4.07 -31.66 2.25
N ASN A 227 -4.89 -32.71 2.33
CA ASN A 227 -6.13 -32.71 3.13
C ASN A 227 -5.82 -32.49 4.62
N SER A 228 -4.74 -33.05 5.16
CA SER A 228 -4.36 -32.91 6.59
C SER A 228 -3.94 -31.49 6.95
N ILE A 229 -3.48 -30.69 5.98
CA ILE A 229 -3.10 -29.28 6.16
C ILE A 229 -4.19 -28.29 5.71
N GLY A 230 -5.41 -28.81 5.43
CA GLY A 230 -6.60 -27.98 5.23
C GLY A 230 -7.03 -27.75 3.78
N PHE A 231 -6.41 -28.41 2.80
CA PHE A 231 -6.92 -28.38 1.43
C PHE A 231 -8.19 -29.21 1.29
N LEU A 232 -9.15 -28.71 0.52
CA LEU A 232 -10.35 -29.48 0.19
C LEU A 232 -9.98 -30.68 -0.71
N PRO A 233 -10.72 -31.81 -0.63
CA PRO A 233 -10.45 -33.01 -1.44
C PRO A 233 -10.37 -32.72 -2.95
N GLU A 234 -11.22 -31.83 -3.46
CA GLU A 234 -11.20 -31.41 -4.87
C GLU A 234 -9.91 -30.62 -5.24
N GLN A 235 -9.40 -29.81 -4.32
CA GLN A 235 -8.15 -29.05 -4.49
C GLN A 235 -6.96 -30.01 -4.44
N SER A 236 -6.96 -30.95 -3.49
CA SER A 236 -5.90 -31.94 -3.33
C SER A 236 -5.77 -32.89 -4.53
N ALA A 237 -6.90 -33.21 -5.17
CA ALA A 237 -6.92 -34.04 -6.38
C ALA A 237 -6.36 -33.33 -7.62
N ARG A 238 -6.36 -31.99 -7.64
CA ARG A 238 -5.85 -31.15 -8.75
C ARG A 238 -4.41 -30.69 -8.53
N ALA A 239 -3.87 -30.81 -7.35
CA ALA A 239 -2.49 -30.45 -7.04
C ALA A 239 -1.53 -31.43 -7.72
N LYS A 240 -0.67 -30.90 -8.59
CA LYS A 240 0.40 -31.63 -9.29
C LYS A 240 1.74 -30.94 -9.04
#